data_3de1de2579c786686b299b49cecd184e
#
_entry.id   3de1de2579c786686b299b49cecd184e
#
_cell.length_a   1.000
_cell.length_b   1.000
_cell.length_c   1.000
_cell.angle_alpha   90.00
_cell.angle_beta   90.00
_cell.angle_gamma   90.00
#
_symmetry.space_group_name_H-M   'P 1'
#
loop_
_entity.id
_entity.type
_entity.pdbx_description
1 polymer ?
#
loop_
_entity_poly.entity_id
_entity_poly.type
_entity_poly.pdbx_seq_one_letter_code
_entity_poly.pdbx_strand_id
1 'polypeptide(L)' 'MRATEQRLKSIVIDRLGVEDSEVSRDANFVEDLDADSLDIAFLVMDAEKEFGISIPDADAEKIHTFGEAVNYINRFPEY' A
#
# COMPACT_ATOMS: atom_id res chain seq x y z
N MET A 1 8.76 16.70 -1.42
CA MET A 1 9.07 15.49 -0.66
C MET A 1 7.88 14.55 -0.64
N ARG A 2 8.11 13.25 -0.77
CA ARG A 2 7.01 12.32 -1.05
C ARG A 2 6.12 11.96 0.14
N ALA A 3 6.64 11.87 1.33
CA ALA A 3 5.88 11.44 2.51
C ALA A 3 5.12 10.11 2.23
N THR A 4 5.80 9.15 1.65
CA THR A 4 5.21 7.91 1.15
C THR A 4 4.39 7.17 2.20
N GLU A 5 4.92 7.02 3.39
CA GLU A 5 4.28 6.23 4.43
C GLU A 5 2.93 6.81 4.82
N GLN A 6 2.86 8.11 5.03
CA GLN A 6 1.61 8.77 5.42
C GLN A 6 0.57 8.74 4.31
N ARG A 7 1.00 8.98 3.08
CA ARG A 7 0.09 8.98 1.93
C ARG A 7 -0.47 7.59 1.68
N LEU A 8 0.37 6.57 1.74
CA LEU A 8 -0.08 5.21 1.54
C LEU A 8 -0.98 4.76 2.70
N LYS A 9 -0.66 5.16 3.92
CA LYS A 9 -1.49 4.84 5.08
C LYS A 9 -2.90 5.39 4.92
N SER A 10 -3.04 6.62 4.43
CA SER A 10 -4.35 7.21 4.18
C SER A 10 -5.15 6.39 3.17
N ILE A 11 -4.50 5.91 2.12
CA ILE A 11 -5.14 5.06 1.12
C ILE A 11 -5.65 3.77 1.76
N VAL A 12 -4.81 3.13 2.57
CA VAL A 12 -5.16 1.87 3.22
C VAL A 12 -6.35 2.05 4.17
N ILE A 13 -6.32 3.11 4.97
CA ILE A 13 -7.39 3.43 5.90
C ILE A 13 -8.70 3.64 5.17
N ASP A 14 -8.68 4.43 4.11
CA ASP A 14 -9.88 4.74 3.34
C ASP A 14 -10.45 3.50 2.65
N ARG A 15 -9.58 2.67 2.12
CA ARG A 15 -10.02 1.51 1.33
C ARG A 15 -10.50 0.36 2.21
N LEU A 16 -9.80 0.10 3.31
CA LEU A 16 -10.08 -1.04 4.16
C LEU A 16 -10.93 -0.71 5.39
N GLY A 17 -11.12 0.56 5.70
CA GLY A 17 -11.89 0.97 6.85
C GLY A 17 -11.23 0.62 8.18
N VAL A 18 -9.91 0.56 8.20
CA VAL A 18 -9.15 0.26 9.41
C VAL A 18 -8.70 1.55 10.08
N GLU A 19 -8.24 1.45 11.34
CA GLU A 19 -7.76 2.60 12.07
C GLU A 19 -6.28 2.82 11.84
N ASP A 20 -5.83 4.05 12.01
CA ASP A 20 -4.44 4.44 11.85
C ASP A 20 -3.51 3.53 12.67
N SER A 21 -3.88 3.23 13.91
CA SER A 21 -3.06 2.41 14.81
C SER A 21 -2.90 0.97 14.32
N GLU A 22 -3.78 0.50 13.43
CA GLU A 22 -3.68 -0.86 12.91
C GLU A 22 -2.70 -0.96 11.74
N VAL A 23 -2.35 0.16 11.12
CA VAL A 23 -1.50 0.16 9.91
C VAL A 23 -0.05 0.42 10.31
N SER A 24 0.56 -0.58 10.94
CA SER A 24 1.99 -0.55 11.26
C SER A 24 2.78 -1.09 10.08
N ARG A 25 4.10 -0.89 10.10
CA ARG A 25 4.94 -1.41 9.01
C ARG A 25 4.89 -2.93 8.92
N ASP A 26 4.66 -3.62 10.04
CA ASP A 26 4.57 -5.07 10.07
C ASP A 26 3.18 -5.60 9.72
N ALA A 27 2.18 -4.73 9.59
CA ALA A 27 0.82 -5.15 9.32
C ALA A 27 0.72 -5.85 7.97
N ASN A 28 0.22 -7.08 7.98
CA ASN A 28 -0.03 -7.84 6.76
C ASN A 28 -1.41 -7.46 6.24
N PHE A 29 -1.49 -7.13 4.95
CA PHE A 29 -2.75 -6.67 4.38
C PHE A 29 -3.87 -7.69 4.51
N VAL A 30 -3.56 -8.95 4.31
CA VAL A 30 -4.56 -10.03 4.35
C VAL A 30 -4.80 -10.51 5.77
N GLU A 31 -3.72 -10.84 6.48
CA GLU A 31 -3.83 -11.49 7.80
C GLU A 31 -4.20 -10.51 8.91
N ASP A 32 -3.69 -9.29 8.85
CA ASP A 32 -3.90 -8.32 9.93
C ASP A 32 -4.97 -7.29 9.59
N LEU A 33 -5.09 -6.91 8.32
CA LEU A 33 -6.01 -5.87 7.89
C LEU A 33 -7.24 -6.42 7.15
N ASP A 34 -7.31 -7.74 7.00
CA ASP A 34 -8.48 -8.44 6.45
C ASP A 34 -8.79 -8.09 4.98
N ALA A 35 -7.79 -7.72 4.21
CA ALA A 35 -7.99 -7.41 2.80
C ALA A 35 -8.17 -8.71 2.00
N ASP A 36 -9.12 -8.72 1.09
CA ASP A 36 -9.25 -9.81 0.14
C ASP A 36 -8.54 -9.44 -1.17
N SER A 37 -8.59 -10.33 -2.17
CA SER A 37 -7.88 -10.10 -3.41
C SER A 37 -8.41 -8.89 -4.18
N LEU A 38 -9.69 -8.60 -4.07
CA LEU A 38 -10.29 -7.42 -4.69
C LEU A 38 -9.79 -6.14 -4.02
N ASP A 39 -9.73 -6.16 -2.69
CA ASP A 39 -9.20 -5.02 -1.93
C ASP A 39 -7.74 -4.74 -2.32
N ILE A 40 -6.93 -5.80 -2.45
CA ILE A 40 -5.54 -5.66 -2.85
C ILE A 40 -5.44 -5.02 -4.24
N ALA A 41 -6.27 -5.45 -5.19
CA ALA A 41 -6.27 -4.89 -6.52
C ALA A 41 -6.60 -3.39 -6.48
N PHE A 42 -7.58 -2.99 -5.68
CA PHE A 42 -7.94 -1.58 -5.54
C PHE A 42 -6.83 -0.77 -4.87
N LEU A 43 -6.18 -1.35 -3.85
CA LEU A 43 -5.05 -0.68 -3.19
C LEU A 43 -3.91 -0.42 -4.17
N VAL A 44 -3.61 -1.38 -5.02
CA VAL A 44 -2.58 -1.22 -6.05
C VAL A 44 -2.95 -0.09 -7.00
N MET A 45 -4.17 -0.07 -7.48
CA MET A 45 -4.64 0.98 -8.38
C MET A 45 -4.59 2.36 -7.72
N ASP A 46 -5.02 2.45 -6.47
CA ASP A 46 -5.00 3.71 -5.75
C ASP A 46 -3.56 4.21 -5.56
N ALA A 47 -2.64 3.30 -5.22
CA ALA A 47 -1.24 3.65 -5.04
C ALA A 47 -0.61 4.11 -6.35
N GLU A 48 -0.93 3.44 -7.44
CA GLU A 48 -0.41 3.84 -8.76
C GLU A 48 -0.83 5.26 -9.11
N LYS A 49 -2.08 5.60 -8.83
CA LYS A 49 -2.59 6.94 -9.09
C LYS A 49 -1.96 7.99 -8.18
N GLU A 50 -1.86 7.64 -6.90
CA GLU A 50 -1.35 8.59 -5.90
C GLU A 50 0.10 8.95 -6.14
N PHE A 51 0.91 7.97 -6.52
CA PHE A 51 2.36 8.16 -6.66
C PHE A 51 2.83 8.29 -8.11
N GLY A 52 1.93 8.13 -9.07
CA GLY A 52 2.27 8.23 -10.48
C GLY A 52 3.23 7.15 -10.95
N ILE A 53 3.04 5.92 -10.47
CA ILE A 53 3.90 4.78 -10.79
C ILE A 53 3.08 3.64 -11.36
N SER A 54 3.79 2.66 -11.91
CA SER A 54 3.19 1.43 -12.41
C SER A 54 3.70 0.27 -11.56
N ILE A 55 2.79 -0.55 -11.05
CA ILE A 55 3.15 -1.70 -10.22
C ILE A 55 2.73 -2.97 -10.96
N PRO A 56 3.68 -3.70 -11.56
CA PRO A 56 3.35 -4.96 -12.23
C PRO A 56 2.76 -5.99 -11.27
N ASP A 57 1.88 -6.84 -11.76
CA ASP A 57 1.25 -7.87 -10.94
C ASP A 57 2.27 -8.76 -10.25
N ALA A 58 3.36 -9.09 -10.95
CA ALA A 58 4.41 -9.92 -10.37
C ALA A 58 5.04 -9.28 -9.14
N ASP A 59 5.17 -7.95 -9.15
CA ASP A 59 5.71 -7.23 -7.99
C ASP A 59 4.68 -7.11 -6.87
N ALA A 60 3.42 -6.86 -7.24
CA ALA A 60 2.34 -6.74 -6.25
C ALA A 60 2.17 -8.04 -5.47
N GLU A 61 2.35 -9.19 -6.11
CA GLU A 61 2.24 -10.48 -5.45
C GLU A 61 3.29 -10.71 -4.37
N LYS A 62 4.39 -10.00 -4.42
CA LYS A 62 5.48 -10.13 -3.44
C LYS A 62 5.34 -9.18 -2.27
N ILE A 63 4.39 -8.26 -2.33
CA ILE A 63 4.17 -7.25 -1.28
C ILE A 63 3.08 -7.76 -0.36
N HIS A 64 3.43 -8.06 0.88
CA HIS A 64 2.49 -8.62 1.85
C HIS A 64 2.20 -7.69 3.02
N THR A 65 3.16 -6.84 3.38
CA THR A 65 2.99 -5.93 4.52
C THR A 65 3.00 -4.47 4.06
N PHE A 66 2.46 -3.62 4.93
CA PHE A 66 2.45 -2.18 4.68
C PHE A 66 3.87 -1.65 4.50
N GLY A 67 4.81 -2.09 5.36
CA GLY A 67 6.20 -1.66 5.25
C GLY A 67 6.85 -2.05 3.93
N GLU A 68 6.55 -3.25 3.45
CA GLU A 68 7.06 -3.69 2.15
C GLU A 68 6.53 -2.81 1.03
N ALA A 69 5.26 -2.41 1.11
CA ALA A 69 4.66 -1.53 0.12
C ALA A 69 5.33 -0.15 0.13
N VAL A 70 5.57 0.39 1.32
CA VAL A 70 6.26 1.68 1.47
C VAL A 70 7.65 1.61 0.84
N ASN A 71 8.40 0.56 1.17
CA ASN A 71 9.76 0.39 0.63
C ASN A 71 9.75 0.24 -0.88
N TYR A 72 8.78 -0.49 -1.42
CA TYR A 72 8.67 -0.66 -2.87
C TYR A 72 8.46 0.68 -3.56
N ILE A 73 7.51 1.47 -3.07
CA ILE A 73 7.21 2.77 -3.67
C ILE A 73 8.40 3.72 -3.59
N ASN A 74 9.14 3.66 -2.48
CA ASN A 74 10.30 4.53 -2.29
C ASN A 74 11.47 4.23 -3.22
N ARG A 75 11.43 3.11 -3.95
CA ARG A 75 12.44 2.81 -4.97
C ARG A 75 12.25 3.61 -6.25
N PHE A 76 11.06 4.15 -6.46
CA PHE A 76 10.79 4.95 -7.65
C PHE A 76 11.26 6.37 -7.43
N PRO A 77 11.76 7.05 -8.50
CA PRO A 77 12.16 8.44 -8.35
C PRO A 77 10.95 9.33 -8.09
N GLU A 78 11.18 10.41 -7.34
CA GLU A 78 10.19 11.44 -7.11
C GLU A 78 10.23 12.45 -8.24
N TYR A 79 9.05 12.91 -8.66
CA TYR A 79 8.94 13.95 -9.69
C TYR A 79 8.20 15.16 -9.14
#